data_beb3fe83669e230f6ccfa014e8b0789d
#
_entry.id   beb3fe83669e230f6ccfa014e8b0789d
#
_cell.length_a   1.000
_cell.length_b   1.000
_cell.length_c   1.000
_cell.angle_alpha   90.00
_cell.angle_beta   90.00
_cell.angle_gamma   90.00
#
_symmetry.space_group_name_H-M   'P 1'
#
loop_
_entity.id
_entity.type
_entity.pdbx_description
1 polymer ?
#
loop_
_entity_poly.entity_id
_entity_poly.type
_entity_poly.pdbx_seq_one_letter_code
_entity_poly.pdbx_strand_id
1 'polypeptide(L)'
;MEMAEVITRLNEAASVLRRLPEGSRYENPYLTSWPDIKSDPNTAYGYEDVKVKPPIPSPAAIQRMEEVLKWLQLVPVEHRRLLWFRAEGWPWRKLARYFGCGRRQVKLRWRDGVVSLWERL
;
A
#
# COMPACT_ATOMS: atom_id res chain seq x y z
N MET A 1 7.61 18.24 4.23
CA MET A 1 7.62 17.06 3.37
C MET A 1 6.78 17.34 2.13
N GLU A 2 7.30 17.00 0.97
CA GLU A 2 6.58 17.22 -0.29
C GLU A 2 5.63 16.07 -0.60
N MET A 3 4.59 16.34 -1.40
CA MET A 3 3.63 15.32 -1.82
C MET A 3 4.30 14.13 -2.52
N ALA A 4 5.31 14.41 -3.35
CA ALA A 4 6.06 13.36 -4.04
C ALA A 4 6.75 12.42 -3.06
N GLU A 5 7.27 12.94 -1.96
CA GLU A 5 7.87 12.12 -0.90
C GLU A 5 6.85 11.23 -0.21
N VAL A 6 5.65 11.75 0.02
CA VAL A 6 4.57 10.95 0.61
C VAL A 6 4.24 9.75 -0.28
N ILE A 7 4.12 9.97 -1.57
CA ILE A 7 3.85 8.91 -2.54
C ILE A 7 4.99 7.90 -2.56
N THR A 8 6.23 8.38 -2.59
CA THR A 8 7.41 7.52 -2.58
C THR A 8 7.47 6.66 -1.30
N ARG A 9 7.17 7.26 -0.16
CA ARG A 9 7.16 6.55 1.12
C ARG A 9 6.04 5.50 1.18
N LEU A 10 4.88 5.79 0.61
CA LEU A 10 3.79 4.82 0.50
C LEU A 10 4.20 3.63 -0.36
N ASN A 11 4.80 3.88 -1.51
CA ASN A 11 5.25 2.82 -2.41
C ASN A 11 6.35 1.97 -1.77
N GLU A 12 7.28 2.60 -1.08
CA GLU A 12 8.32 1.89 -0.34
C GLU A 12 7.71 0.99 0.74
N ALA A 13 6.77 1.51 1.50
CA ALA A 13 6.14 0.76 2.59
C ALA A 13 5.45 -0.50 2.07
N ALA A 14 4.71 -0.40 0.97
CA ALA A 14 4.05 -1.55 0.37
C ALA A 14 5.07 -2.57 -0.12
N SER A 15 6.17 -2.12 -0.73
CA SER A 15 7.25 -2.98 -1.18
C SER A 15 7.92 -3.71 -0.01
N VAL A 16 8.22 -2.99 1.07
CA VAL A 16 8.84 -3.55 2.27
C VAL A 16 7.96 -4.64 2.88
N LEU A 17 6.66 -4.37 3.01
CA LEU A 17 5.74 -5.33 3.60
C LEU A 17 5.70 -6.64 2.80
N ARG A 18 5.71 -6.55 1.47
CA ARG A 18 5.74 -7.74 0.61
C ARG A 18 7.02 -8.54 0.72
N ARG A 19 8.13 -7.89 1.07
CA ARG A 19 9.45 -8.54 1.15
C ARG A 19 9.76 -9.11 2.52
N LEU A 20 8.88 -8.92 3.51
CA LEU A 20 9.09 -9.50 4.83
C LEU A 20 9.03 -11.04 4.75
N PRO A 21 9.93 -11.75 5.46
CA PRO A 21 9.92 -13.21 5.47
C PRO A 21 8.61 -13.75 6.03
N GLU A 22 8.11 -14.86 5.48
CA GLU A 22 6.87 -15.48 5.91
C GLU A 22 6.90 -15.91 7.39
N GLY A 23 8.07 -16.32 7.88
CA GLY A 23 8.22 -16.75 9.26
C GLY A 23 8.17 -15.62 10.29
N SER A 24 8.30 -14.39 9.86
CA SER A 24 8.25 -13.22 10.74
C SER A 24 6.88 -12.55 10.66
N ARG A 25 5.82 -13.29 10.91
CA ARG A 25 4.46 -12.77 10.86
C ARG A 25 4.37 -11.37 11.49
N TYR A 26 4.49 -10.38 10.66
CA TYR A 26 4.26 -9.02 11.09
C TYR A 26 2.76 -8.79 11.16
N GLU A 27 2.19 -9.03 12.33
CA GLU A 27 0.81 -8.68 12.59
C GLU A 27 0.75 -7.18 12.80
N ASN A 28 0.34 -6.48 11.76
CA ASN A 28 0.21 -5.05 11.85
C ASN A 28 -1.20 -4.69 12.31
N PRO A 29 -1.38 -4.21 13.56
CA PRO A 29 -2.69 -3.84 14.07
C PRO A 29 -3.32 -2.69 13.29
N TYR A 30 -2.52 -1.93 12.54
CA TYR A 30 -3.04 -0.82 11.73
C TYR A 30 -3.77 -1.29 10.47
N LEU A 31 -3.64 -2.55 10.11
CA LEU A 31 -4.30 -3.11 8.92
C LEU A 31 -5.57 -3.91 9.25
N THR A 32 -6.00 -3.94 10.49
CA THR A 32 -7.16 -4.74 10.91
C THR A 32 -8.48 -4.32 10.27
N SER A 33 -8.60 -3.07 9.85
CA SER A 33 -9.80 -2.57 9.18
C SER A 33 -9.76 -2.75 7.66
N TRP A 34 -8.74 -3.40 7.14
CA TRP A 34 -8.54 -3.60 5.71
C TRP A 34 -9.09 -4.95 5.30
N PRO A 35 -9.60 -5.08 4.06
CA PRO A 35 -9.95 -6.40 3.55
C PRO A 35 -8.69 -7.26 3.51
N ASP A 36 -8.90 -8.55 3.70
CA ASP A 36 -7.80 -9.51 3.67
C ASP A 36 -7.07 -9.42 2.34
N ILE A 37 -5.81 -8.97 2.38
CA ILE A 37 -4.99 -8.83 1.19
C ILE A 37 -4.33 -10.17 0.89
N LYS A 38 -5.15 -11.14 0.54
CA LYS A 38 -4.61 -12.38 0.02
C LYS A 38 -4.16 -12.15 -1.40
N SER A 39 -2.93 -12.56 -1.70
CA SER A 39 -2.46 -12.51 -3.06
C SER A 39 -3.45 -13.26 -3.95
N ASP A 40 -3.90 -12.59 -5.00
CA ASP A 40 -4.71 -13.19 -6.04
C ASP A 40 -3.95 -14.44 -6.55
N PRO A 41 -4.63 -15.60 -6.69
CA PRO A 41 -3.96 -16.80 -7.26
C PRO A 41 -3.27 -16.53 -8.58
N ASN A 42 -3.79 -15.63 -9.40
CA ASN A 42 -3.14 -15.26 -10.65
C ASN A 42 -1.84 -14.49 -10.44
N THR A 43 -1.73 -13.75 -9.36
CA THR A 43 -0.50 -13.04 -8.99
C THR A 43 0.52 -14.02 -8.43
N ALA A 44 0.08 -15.04 -7.70
CA ALA A 44 0.96 -16.08 -7.17
C ALA A 44 1.64 -16.88 -8.29
N TYR A 45 0.94 -17.10 -9.41
CA TYR A 45 1.52 -17.82 -10.56
C TYR A 45 2.69 -17.06 -11.17
N GLY A 46 2.63 -15.74 -11.23
CA GLY A 46 3.73 -14.93 -11.73
C GLY A 46 4.98 -15.00 -10.85
N TYR A 47 4.79 -15.26 -9.57
CA TYR A 47 5.89 -15.35 -8.61
C TYR A 47 6.63 -16.66 -8.66
N GLU A 48 5.98 -17.75 -9.01
CA GLU A 48 6.62 -19.05 -9.08
C GLU A 48 7.69 -19.13 -10.17
N ASP A 49 7.53 -18.35 -11.23
CA ASP A 49 8.49 -18.31 -12.32
C ASP A 49 9.67 -17.38 -12.05
N VAL A 50 9.58 -16.53 -11.03
CA VAL A 50 10.66 -15.62 -10.67
C VAL A 50 11.51 -16.27 -9.59
N LYS A 51 12.64 -16.84 -10.01
CA LYS A 51 13.56 -17.53 -9.10
C LYS A 51 14.40 -16.59 -8.24
N VAL A 52 14.26 -15.29 -8.41
CA VAL A 52 15.01 -14.30 -7.65
C VAL A 52 14.16 -13.84 -6.47
N LYS A 53 14.57 -14.25 -5.26
CA LYS A 53 13.94 -13.73 -4.05
C LYS A 53 14.35 -12.27 -3.88
N PRO A 54 13.39 -11.36 -3.68
CA PRO A 54 13.75 -9.98 -3.38
C PRO A 54 14.53 -9.91 -2.07
N PRO A 55 15.45 -8.95 -1.94
CA PRO A 55 16.24 -8.83 -0.73
C PRO A 55 15.38 -8.54 0.50
N ILE A 56 15.79 -9.10 1.64
CA ILE A 56 15.12 -8.84 2.92
C ILE A 56 15.30 -7.36 3.25
N PRO A 57 14.23 -6.65 3.66
CA PRO A 57 14.34 -5.23 4.00
C PRO A 57 15.25 -5.00 5.20
N SER A 58 15.97 -3.87 5.19
CA SER A 58 16.78 -3.47 6.32
C SER A 58 15.90 -3.02 7.49
N PRO A 59 16.42 -3.03 8.73
CA PRO A 59 15.68 -2.51 9.88
C PRO A 59 15.23 -1.05 9.69
N ALA A 60 16.04 -0.23 9.04
CA ALA A 60 15.68 1.15 8.74
C ALA A 60 14.49 1.24 7.79
N ALA A 61 14.43 0.36 6.78
CA ALA A 61 13.31 0.31 5.84
C ALA A 61 12.03 -0.13 6.55
N ILE A 62 12.12 -1.10 7.44
CA ILE A 62 10.98 -1.56 8.23
C ILE A 62 10.46 -0.43 9.12
N GLN A 63 11.36 0.33 9.73
CA GLN A 63 10.97 1.48 10.55
C GLN A 63 10.23 2.54 9.74
N ARG A 64 10.70 2.84 8.54
CA ARG A 64 9.99 3.77 7.64
C ARG A 64 8.62 3.24 7.25
N MET A 65 8.51 1.95 7.01
CA MET A 65 7.21 1.31 6.74
C MET A 65 6.24 1.51 7.93
N GLU A 66 6.70 1.26 9.14
CA GLU A 66 5.89 1.44 10.34
C GLU A 66 5.40 2.88 10.49
N GLU A 67 6.25 3.86 10.19
CA GLU A 67 5.85 5.26 10.20
C GLU A 67 4.73 5.54 9.21
N VAL A 68 4.84 5.01 7.98
CA VAL A 68 3.82 5.17 6.95
C VAL A 68 2.50 4.55 7.38
N LEU A 69 2.54 3.38 8.01
CA LEU A 69 1.34 2.73 8.50
C LEU A 69 0.65 3.57 9.58
N LYS A 70 1.41 4.28 10.40
CA LYS A 70 0.86 5.24 11.37
C LYS A 70 0.22 6.43 10.66
N TRP A 71 0.85 6.93 9.59
CA TRP A 71 0.28 8.04 8.82
C TRP A 71 -1.09 7.69 8.28
N LEU A 72 -1.27 6.45 7.81
CA LEU A 72 -2.54 6.01 7.25
C LEU A 72 -3.70 6.03 8.25
N GLN A 73 -3.39 6.00 9.54
CA GLN A 73 -4.42 6.16 10.58
C GLN A 73 -4.98 7.58 10.63
N LEU A 74 -4.29 8.55 10.04
CA LEU A 74 -4.71 9.96 10.07
C LEU A 74 -5.79 10.28 9.05
N VAL A 75 -6.03 9.39 8.09
CA VAL A 75 -7.00 9.60 7.02
C VAL A 75 -8.17 8.63 7.16
N PRO A 76 -9.34 8.96 6.60
CA PRO A 76 -10.50 8.06 6.63
C PRO A 76 -10.19 6.70 5.98
N VAL A 77 -10.91 5.68 6.41
CA VAL A 77 -10.70 4.30 5.96
C VAL A 77 -10.74 4.18 4.42
N GLU A 78 -11.65 4.89 3.78
CA GLU A 78 -11.77 4.87 2.31
C GLU A 78 -10.50 5.33 1.62
N HIS A 79 -9.95 6.47 2.07
CA HIS A 79 -8.70 6.99 1.53
C HIS A 79 -7.53 6.06 1.85
N ARG A 80 -7.52 5.49 3.05
CA ARG A 80 -6.47 4.57 3.50
C ARG A 80 -6.36 3.36 2.58
N ARG A 81 -7.47 2.72 2.28
CA ARG A 81 -7.52 1.56 1.38
C ARG A 81 -7.04 1.92 -0.02
N LEU A 82 -7.54 3.03 -0.54
CA LEU A 82 -7.18 3.48 -1.88
C LEU A 82 -5.69 3.78 -2.00
N LEU A 83 -5.14 4.51 -1.05
CA LEU A 83 -3.71 4.85 -1.03
C LEU A 83 -2.86 3.59 -0.95
N TRP A 84 -3.24 2.65 -0.11
CA TRP A 84 -2.46 1.43 0.07
C TRP A 84 -2.54 0.51 -1.14
N PHE A 85 -3.71 0.27 -1.68
CA PHE A 85 -3.86 -0.59 -2.86
C PHE A 85 -3.10 -0.01 -4.06
N ARG A 86 -3.16 1.31 -4.23
CA ARG A 86 -2.39 1.93 -5.30
C ARG A 86 -0.88 1.79 -5.07
N ALA A 87 -0.43 1.90 -3.84
CA ALA A 87 0.97 1.69 -3.47
C ALA A 87 1.43 0.26 -3.77
N GLU A 88 0.52 -0.70 -3.64
CA GLU A 88 0.80 -2.10 -3.99
C GLU A 88 0.86 -2.34 -5.50
N GLY A 89 0.51 -1.35 -6.31
CA GLY A 89 0.60 -1.45 -7.76
C GLY A 89 -0.70 -1.80 -8.46
N TRP A 90 -1.84 -1.66 -7.78
CA TRP A 90 -3.11 -1.93 -8.44
C TRP A 90 -3.33 -0.95 -9.60
N PRO A 91 -3.70 -1.46 -10.80
CA PRO A 91 -4.04 -0.57 -11.90
C PRO A 91 -5.33 0.20 -11.62
N TRP A 92 -5.46 1.36 -12.23
CA TRP A 92 -6.65 2.20 -12.03
C TRP A 92 -7.95 1.49 -12.36
N ARG A 93 -7.93 0.62 -13.37
CA ARG A 93 -9.10 -0.18 -13.74
C ARG A 93 -9.58 -1.05 -12.59
N LYS A 94 -8.67 -1.73 -11.91
CA LYS A 94 -8.98 -2.60 -10.78
C LYS A 94 -9.50 -1.79 -9.60
N LEU A 95 -8.88 -0.65 -9.32
CA LEU A 95 -9.30 0.25 -8.26
C LEU A 95 -10.70 0.81 -8.52
N ALA A 96 -10.96 1.23 -9.75
CA ALA A 96 -12.28 1.74 -10.11
C ALA A 96 -13.36 0.69 -9.90
N ARG A 97 -13.09 -0.55 -10.28
CA ARG A 97 -14.01 -1.67 -10.09
C ARG A 97 -14.25 -1.97 -8.60
N TYR A 98 -13.19 -1.97 -7.83
CA TYR A 98 -13.28 -2.24 -6.39
C TYR A 98 -14.09 -1.18 -5.66
N PHE A 99 -13.88 0.09 -5.97
CA PHE A 99 -14.56 1.21 -5.32
C PHE A 99 -15.89 1.59 -5.99
N GLY A 100 -16.28 0.90 -7.06
CA GLY A 100 -17.57 1.12 -7.72
C GLY A 100 -17.71 2.47 -8.41
N CYS A 101 -16.64 3.00 -9.01
CA CYS A 101 -16.67 4.29 -9.69
C CYS A 101 -15.83 4.23 -10.98
N GLY A 102 -15.83 5.34 -11.76
CA GLY A 102 -15.04 5.44 -12.97
C GLY A 102 -13.56 5.63 -12.69
N ARG A 103 -12.71 5.33 -13.67
CA ARG A 103 -11.26 5.48 -13.53
C ARG A 103 -10.86 6.92 -13.20
N ARG A 104 -11.49 7.88 -13.85
CA ARG A 104 -11.21 9.30 -13.58
C ARG A 104 -11.56 9.66 -12.15
N GLN A 105 -12.69 9.19 -11.67
CA GLN A 105 -13.14 9.47 -10.31
C GLN A 105 -12.24 8.85 -9.26
N VAL A 106 -11.79 7.61 -9.46
CA VAL A 106 -10.91 6.95 -8.52
C VAL A 106 -9.55 7.65 -8.46
N LYS A 107 -9.05 8.16 -9.59
CA LYS A 107 -7.82 8.96 -9.62
C LYS A 107 -7.96 10.24 -8.80
N LEU A 108 -9.09 10.91 -8.93
CA LEU A 108 -9.37 12.13 -8.16
C LEU A 108 -9.46 11.82 -6.67
N ARG A 109 -10.14 10.75 -6.29
CA ARG A 109 -10.23 10.31 -4.90
C ARG A 109 -8.86 9.97 -4.33
N TRP A 110 -8.02 9.31 -5.12
CA TRP A 110 -6.65 8.99 -4.70
C TRP A 110 -5.86 10.26 -4.45
N ARG A 111 -5.95 11.23 -5.35
CA ARG A 111 -5.27 12.52 -5.20
C ARG A 111 -5.75 13.24 -3.94
N ASP A 112 -7.05 13.25 -3.72
CA ASP A 112 -7.62 13.86 -2.52
C ASP A 112 -7.12 13.16 -1.25
N GLY A 113 -6.98 11.85 -1.29
CA GLY A 113 -6.41 11.07 -0.19
C GLY A 113 -4.96 11.42 0.09
N VAL A 114 -4.15 11.56 -0.95
CA VAL A 114 -2.75 11.96 -0.82
C VAL A 114 -2.64 13.38 -0.23
N VAL A 115 -3.43 14.31 -0.74
CA VAL A 115 -3.45 15.69 -0.25
C VAL A 115 -3.89 15.73 1.22
N SER A 116 -4.93 14.98 1.55
CA SER A 116 -5.43 14.91 2.92
C SER A 116 -4.37 14.37 3.89
N LEU A 117 -3.67 13.33 3.48
CA LEU A 117 -2.57 12.78 4.27
C LEU A 117 -1.44 13.79 4.42
N TRP A 118 -1.03 14.39 3.31
CA TRP A 118 0.05 15.37 3.29
C TRP A 118 -0.25 16.57 4.21
N GLU A 119 -1.48 17.05 4.22
CA GLU A 119 -1.89 18.15 5.07
C GLU A 119 -1.83 17.82 6.57
N ARG A 120 -1.97 16.55 6.92
CA ARG A 120 -1.93 16.09 8.29
C ARG A 120 -0.53 15.74 8.80
N LEU A 121 0.45 15.73 7.92
CA LEU A 121 1.84 15.52 8.26
C LEU A 121 2.56 16.86 8.51
#